data_5e061de3bed55917bc3d756d6eb52d18
#
_entry.id   5e061de3bed55917bc3d756d6eb52d18
#
_cell.length_a   1.000
_cell.length_b   1.000
_cell.length_c   1.000
_cell.angle_alpha   90.00
_cell.angle_beta   90.00
_cell.angle_gamma   90.00
#
_symmetry.space_group_name_H-M   'P 1'
#
loop_
_entity.id
_entity.type
_entity.pdbx_description
1 polymer ?
#
loop_
_entity_poly.entity_id
_entity_poly.type
_entity_poly.pdbx_seq_one_letter_code
_entity_poly.pdbx_strand_id
1 'polypeptide(L)'
;MIVTQAAGGGLAHEAEPRRNCGRRGKKRRRAAVVNKSALVLPAPRRIRDREHVKSVAKQPCLICGRRPADAHHLRFAQSRALGCKVSDEFTVPLCRGHHREVHRSGDEVAWWEKTGIDPLTAARTLWLETHQLQSAKII
;
A
#
# COMPACT_ATOMS: atom_id res chain seq x y z
N MET A 1 -64.13 48.53 34.14
CA MET A 1 -64.05 48.14 35.60
C MET A 1 -62.99 47.07 35.72
N ILE A 2 -62.14 47.31 36.64
CA ILE A 2 -61.22 46.43 37.37
C ILE A 2 -59.89 46.10 36.71
N VAL A 3 -58.96 46.84 37.18
CA VAL A 3 -57.51 46.70 37.25
C VAL A 3 -57.16 45.42 38.02
N THR A 4 -56.18 44.68 37.65
CA THR A 4 -55.23 44.09 38.62
C THR A 4 -53.83 43.98 38.08
N GLN A 5 -52.95 44.64 38.77
CA GLN A 5 -51.47 44.54 38.69
C GLN A 5 -50.99 43.23 39.33
N ALA A 6 -49.96 42.65 38.83
CA ALA A 6 -48.98 41.84 39.59
C ALA A 6 -47.64 41.90 38.91
N ALA A 7 -46.76 42.65 39.43
CA ALA A 7 -45.55 42.37 40.20
C ALA A 7 -44.66 41.29 39.61
N GLY A 8 -43.60 41.59 39.09
CA GLY A 8 -42.17 41.63 39.33
C GLY A 8 -41.60 40.38 40.00
N GLY A 9 -40.76 39.69 39.31
CA GLY A 9 -39.93 38.63 39.84
C GLY A 9 -38.71 38.49 38.96
N GLY A 10 -37.74 39.35 39.18
CA GLY A 10 -36.43 39.18 38.57
C GLY A 10 -35.69 38.02 39.24
N LEU A 11 -35.43 36.96 38.50
CA LEU A 11 -34.54 35.91 38.94
C LEU A 11 -33.14 36.30 38.48
N ALA A 12 -32.32 36.70 39.45
CA ALA A 12 -30.89 36.89 39.28
C ALA A 12 -30.25 35.53 38.86
N HIS A 13 -29.68 35.50 37.67
CA HIS A 13 -28.90 34.38 37.21
C HIS A 13 -27.54 34.47 37.91
N GLU A 14 -27.36 33.66 38.96
CA GLU A 14 -26.05 33.43 39.57
C GLU A 14 -25.15 32.74 38.56
N ALA A 15 -24.11 33.44 38.16
CA ALA A 15 -23.07 32.91 37.31
C ALA A 15 -22.26 31.86 38.07
N GLU A 16 -22.41 30.60 37.73
CA GLU A 16 -21.53 29.53 38.23
C GLU A 16 -20.06 29.81 37.89
N PRO A 17 -19.13 29.59 38.83
CA PRO A 17 -17.73 29.77 38.60
C PRO A 17 -17.22 28.73 37.57
N ARG A 18 -16.67 29.19 36.46
CA ARG A 18 -16.04 28.37 35.44
C ARG A 18 -14.97 27.51 36.10
N ARG A 19 -15.20 26.19 36.10
CA ARG A 19 -14.21 25.21 36.53
C ARG A 19 -13.00 25.31 35.65
N ASN A 20 -11.92 25.79 36.22
CA ASN A 20 -10.61 25.84 35.64
C ASN A 20 -10.19 24.39 35.35
N CYS A 21 -10.32 23.95 34.09
CA CYS A 21 -9.83 22.67 33.63
C CYS A 21 -8.30 22.73 33.58
N GLY A 22 -7.71 22.39 34.74
CA GLY A 22 -6.27 22.28 34.88
C GLY A 22 -5.71 21.40 33.74
N ARG A 23 -4.97 22.00 32.83
CA ARG A 23 -4.16 21.29 31.85
C ARG A 23 -3.19 20.38 32.62
N ARG A 24 -3.60 19.14 32.86
CA ARG A 24 -2.68 18.08 33.27
C ARG A 24 -1.65 17.95 32.16
N GLY A 25 -0.48 18.52 32.40
CA GLY A 25 0.67 18.34 31.53
C GLY A 25 0.89 16.83 31.33
N LYS A 26 0.59 16.32 30.13
CA LYS A 26 0.98 14.98 29.74
C LYS A 26 2.50 14.92 29.85
N LYS A 27 3.01 14.34 30.95
CA LYS A 27 4.41 13.91 31.04
C LYS A 27 4.66 13.05 29.81
N ARG A 28 5.37 13.61 28.82
CA ARG A 28 5.87 12.84 27.68
C ARG A 28 6.76 11.73 28.27
N ARG A 29 6.23 10.52 28.33
CA ARG A 29 7.04 9.35 28.60
C ARG A 29 8.16 9.40 27.54
N ARG A 30 9.39 9.57 27.99
CA ARG A 30 10.55 9.40 27.14
C ARG A 30 10.44 8.00 26.57
N ALA A 31 10.18 7.92 25.27
CA ALA A 31 10.20 6.66 24.56
C ALA A 31 11.57 6.03 24.85
N ALA A 32 11.57 4.79 25.34
CA ALA A 32 12.79 4.06 25.50
C ALA A 32 13.56 4.13 24.18
N VAL A 33 14.83 4.49 24.24
CA VAL A 33 15.70 4.53 23.07
C VAL A 33 15.82 3.09 22.60
N VAL A 34 14.99 2.72 21.61
CA VAL A 34 15.11 1.43 20.95
C VAL A 34 16.42 1.46 20.17
N ASN A 35 17.37 0.63 20.59
CA ASN A 35 18.64 0.48 19.88
C ASN A 35 18.36 -0.16 18.51
N LYS A 36 18.19 0.68 17.50
CA LYS A 36 17.87 0.25 16.13
C LYS A 36 18.96 -0.62 15.50
N SER A 37 20.19 -0.55 16.03
CA SER A 37 21.32 -1.36 15.54
C SER A 37 21.17 -2.85 15.87
N ALA A 38 20.40 -3.22 16.90
CA ALA A 38 20.16 -4.61 17.27
C ALA A 38 19.02 -5.28 16.47
N LEU A 39 18.26 -4.50 15.66
CA LEU A 39 17.09 -4.97 14.91
C LEU A 39 17.33 -5.01 13.39
N VAL A 40 18.59 -4.92 12.96
CA VAL A 40 18.91 -4.98 11.52
C VAL A 40 18.89 -6.43 11.05
N LEU A 41 17.68 -6.96 10.83
CA LEU A 41 17.53 -7.97 9.80
C LEU A 41 17.72 -7.22 8.48
N PRO A 42 18.68 -7.64 7.63
CA PRO A 42 18.88 -6.98 6.35
C PRO A 42 17.58 -7.06 5.56
N ALA A 43 16.99 -5.90 5.29
CA ALA A 43 15.81 -5.84 4.44
C ALA A 43 16.13 -6.51 3.10
N PRO A 44 15.27 -7.38 2.56
CA PRO A 44 15.52 -8.05 1.29
C PRO A 44 15.82 -7.00 0.22
N ARG A 45 16.96 -7.15 -0.44
CA ARG A 45 17.39 -6.22 -1.49
C ARG A 45 16.35 -6.21 -2.61
N ARG A 46 15.84 -5.02 -2.94
CA ARG A 46 14.85 -4.84 -4.00
C ARG A 46 15.55 -4.37 -5.26
N ILE A 47 15.49 -5.20 -6.27
CA ILE A 47 16.08 -4.94 -7.57
C ILE A 47 15.18 -3.98 -8.35
N ARG A 48 15.79 -3.00 -9.03
CA ARG A 48 15.12 -2.08 -9.95
C ARG A 48 15.78 -2.22 -11.33
N ASP A 49 14.99 -2.70 -12.29
CA ASP A 49 15.41 -2.88 -13.67
C ASP A 49 14.34 -2.37 -14.64
N ARG A 50 14.53 -1.15 -15.10
CA ARG A 50 13.60 -0.49 -16.03
C ARG A 50 13.50 -1.19 -17.38
N GLU A 51 14.59 -1.80 -17.86
CA GLU A 51 14.60 -2.49 -19.14
C GLU A 51 13.83 -3.80 -19.06
N HIS A 52 13.96 -4.52 -17.96
CA HIS A 52 13.13 -5.69 -17.68
C HIS A 52 11.63 -5.33 -17.66
N VAL A 53 11.24 -4.31 -16.90
CA VAL A 53 9.83 -3.86 -16.81
C VAL A 53 9.29 -3.48 -18.19
N LYS A 54 10.05 -2.78 -19.01
CA LYS A 54 9.67 -2.46 -20.41
C LYS A 54 9.55 -3.71 -21.28
N SER A 55 10.44 -4.69 -21.10
CA SER A 55 10.41 -5.96 -21.83
C SER A 55 9.14 -6.75 -21.47
N VAL A 56 8.81 -6.83 -20.19
CA VAL A 56 7.58 -7.48 -19.71
C VAL A 56 6.32 -6.80 -20.27
N ALA A 57 6.27 -5.47 -20.29
CA ALA A 57 5.13 -4.74 -20.84
C ALA A 57 4.92 -4.96 -22.37
N LYS A 58 5.93 -5.40 -23.08
CA LYS A 58 5.82 -5.77 -24.51
C LYS A 58 5.29 -7.20 -24.72
N GLN A 59 5.28 -8.02 -23.70
CA GLN A 59 4.76 -9.38 -23.77
C GLN A 59 3.23 -9.39 -23.82
N PRO A 60 2.61 -10.44 -24.35
CA PRO A 60 1.16 -10.59 -24.29
C PRO A 60 0.70 -10.83 -22.86
N CYS A 61 -0.55 -10.47 -22.57
CA CYS A 61 -1.17 -10.75 -21.28
C CYS A 61 -1.06 -12.23 -20.93
N LEU A 62 -0.57 -12.53 -19.74
CA LEU A 62 -0.37 -13.91 -19.27
C LEU A 62 -1.65 -14.73 -19.24
N ILE A 63 -2.82 -14.08 -19.09
CA ILE A 63 -4.12 -14.76 -18.98
C ILE A 63 -4.82 -14.91 -20.33
N CYS A 64 -4.94 -13.84 -21.11
CA CYS A 64 -5.74 -13.82 -22.34
C CYS A 64 -4.94 -13.56 -23.62
N GLY A 65 -3.62 -13.38 -23.54
CA GLY A 65 -2.76 -13.14 -24.70
C GLY A 65 -2.94 -11.78 -25.39
N ARG A 66 -3.81 -10.90 -24.89
CA ARG A 66 -4.06 -9.58 -25.49
C ARG A 66 -2.87 -8.65 -25.33
N ARG A 67 -2.70 -7.76 -26.29
CA ARG A 67 -1.78 -6.62 -26.27
C ARG A 67 -2.59 -5.32 -26.43
N PRO A 68 -2.15 -4.19 -25.88
CA PRO A 68 -0.96 -4.00 -25.04
C PRO A 68 -1.14 -4.58 -23.62
N ALA A 69 -0.03 -4.89 -22.96
CA ALA A 69 0.00 -5.32 -21.57
C ALA A 69 0.73 -4.28 -20.71
N ASP A 70 0.36 -4.25 -19.44
CA ASP A 70 1.04 -3.48 -18.40
C ASP A 70 1.89 -4.42 -17.55
N ALA A 71 3.05 -3.96 -17.08
CA ALA A 71 3.88 -4.71 -16.15
C ALA A 71 3.26 -4.64 -14.74
N HIS A 72 2.76 -5.77 -14.25
CA HIS A 72 2.17 -5.90 -12.92
C HIS A 72 3.15 -6.52 -11.94
N HIS A 73 3.40 -5.86 -10.80
CA HIS A 73 4.25 -6.38 -9.73
C HIS A 73 3.42 -7.27 -8.80
N LEU A 74 3.90 -8.49 -8.56
CA LEU A 74 3.27 -9.47 -7.67
C LEU A 74 3.44 -9.03 -6.21
N ARG A 75 2.43 -8.40 -5.64
CA ARG A 75 2.50 -7.75 -4.32
C ARG A 75 2.74 -8.72 -3.16
N PHE A 76 2.40 -9.99 -3.33
CA PHE A 76 2.58 -11.03 -2.33
C PHE A 76 3.96 -11.70 -2.39
N ALA A 77 4.74 -11.48 -3.46
CA ALA A 77 6.04 -12.13 -3.66
C ALA A 77 7.11 -11.72 -2.63
N GLN A 78 6.96 -10.55 -2.02
CA GLN A 78 7.85 -10.07 -0.96
C GLN A 78 7.04 -9.42 0.16
N SER A 79 7.54 -9.54 1.41
CA SER A 79 6.92 -8.87 2.55
C SER A 79 6.82 -7.37 2.32
N ARG A 80 5.65 -6.80 2.62
CA ARG A 80 5.41 -5.36 2.49
C ARG A 80 6.23 -4.60 3.52
N ALA A 81 7.11 -3.71 3.05
CA ALA A 81 7.62 -2.62 3.87
C ALA A 81 6.93 -1.32 3.43
N LEU A 82 6.58 -0.46 4.38
CA LEU A 82 5.88 0.79 4.12
C LEU A 82 6.59 1.60 3.00
N GLY A 83 5.84 1.93 1.94
CA GLY A 83 6.35 2.73 0.81
C GLY A 83 7.29 2.01 -0.16
N CYS A 84 7.56 0.72 0.03
CA CYS A 84 8.46 -0.02 -0.85
C CYS A 84 7.68 -0.90 -1.82
N LYS A 85 7.87 -0.65 -3.12
CA LYS A 85 7.39 -1.56 -4.17
C LYS A 85 8.17 -2.87 -4.14
N VAL A 86 7.52 -3.95 -4.55
CA VAL A 86 8.15 -5.26 -4.75
C VAL A 86 9.28 -5.15 -5.78
N SER A 87 10.28 -6.04 -5.72
CA SER A 87 11.38 -6.12 -6.68
C SER A 87 10.86 -6.34 -8.11
N ASP A 88 11.55 -5.75 -9.09
CA ASP A 88 11.11 -5.81 -10.49
C ASP A 88 11.25 -7.22 -11.09
N GLU A 89 11.99 -8.12 -10.46
CA GLU A 89 12.05 -9.55 -10.83
C GLU A 89 10.70 -10.28 -10.69
N PHE A 90 9.79 -9.76 -9.87
CA PHE A 90 8.45 -10.31 -9.67
C PHE A 90 7.40 -9.55 -10.48
N THR A 91 7.62 -9.43 -11.77
CA THR A 91 6.75 -8.68 -12.67
C THR A 91 6.21 -9.58 -13.78
N VAL A 92 4.89 -9.48 -14.03
CA VAL A 92 4.20 -10.23 -15.07
C VAL A 92 3.38 -9.32 -15.99
N PRO A 93 3.18 -9.68 -17.28
CA PRO A 93 2.37 -8.88 -18.20
C PRO A 93 0.88 -9.17 -18.00
N LEU A 94 0.10 -8.14 -17.75
CA LEU A 94 -1.37 -8.20 -17.70
C LEU A 94 -1.98 -7.11 -18.60
N CYS A 95 -3.00 -7.47 -19.38
CA CYS A 95 -3.77 -6.45 -20.09
C CYS A 95 -4.52 -5.56 -19.09
N ARG A 96 -4.90 -4.38 -19.51
CA ARG A 96 -5.56 -3.38 -18.64
C ARG A 96 -6.80 -3.92 -17.92
N GLY A 97 -7.54 -4.86 -18.54
CA GLY A 97 -8.71 -5.52 -17.92
C GLY A 97 -8.30 -6.37 -16.72
N HIS A 98 -7.43 -7.35 -16.92
CA HIS A 98 -6.94 -8.24 -15.86
C HIS A 98 -6.12 -7.51 -14.81
N HIS A 99 -5.36 -6.47 -15.20
CA HIS A 99 -4.63 -5.63 -14.27
C HIS A 99 -5.57 -4.90 -13.28
N ARG A 100 -6.71 -4.37 -13.76
CA ARG A 100 -7.73 -3.78 -12.89
C ARG A 100 -8.44 -4.81 -12.03
N GLU A 101 -8.71 -5.97 -12.58
CA GLU A 101 -9.39 -7.07 -11.89
C GLU A 101 -8.58 -7.56 -10.70
N VAL A 102 -7.29 -7.85 -10.87
CA VAL A 102 -6.42 -8.26 -9.77
C VAL A 102 -6.32 -7.20 -8.67
N HIS A 103 -6.35 -5.91 -9.03
CA HIS A 103 -6.37 -4.84 -8.03
C HIS A 103 -7.70 -4.72 -7.28
N ARG A 104 -8.81 -5.09 -7.90
CA ARG A 104 -10.16 -5.07 -7.28
C ARG A 104 -10.44 -6.28 -6.42
N SER A 105 -9.80 -7.40 -6.68
CA SER A 105 -10.05 -8.67 -5.97
C SER A 105 -9.75 -8.58 -4.48
N GLY A 106 -8.88 -7.64 -4.05
CA GLY A 106 -8.44 -7.52 -2.66
C GLY A 106 -7.43 -8.60 -2.23
N ASP A 107 -7.66 -9.84 -2.64
CA ASP A 107 -6.77 -10.98 -2.42
C ASP A 107 -6.16 -11.43 -3.75
N GLU A 108 -4.91 -11.04 -3.96
CA GLU A 108 -4.17 -11.32 -5.20
C GLU A 108 -3.82 -12.82 -5.33
N VAL A 109 -3.52 -13.50 -4.21
CA VAL A 109 -3.18 -14.93 -4.22
C VAL A 109 -4.38 -15.74 -4.67
N ALA A 110 -5.54 -15.55 -4.04
CA ALA A 110 -6.77 -16.23 -4.40
C ALA A 110 -7.21 -15.94 -5.85
N TRP A 111 -6.91 -14.73 -6.35
CA TRP A 111 -7.20 -14.40 -7.74
C TRP A 111 -6.33 -15.20 -8.72
N TRP A 112 -5.03 -15.35 -8.46
CA TRP A 112 -4.14 -16.17 -9.27
C TRP A 112 -4.50 -17.65 -9.20
N GLU A 113 -4.86 -18.19 -8.05
CA GLU A 113 -5.33 -19.57 -7.89
C GLU A 113 -6.53 -19.87 -8.79
N LYS A 114 -7.50 -18.97 -8.89
CA LYS A 114 -8.65 -19.11 -9.77
C LYS A 114 -8.28 -19.16 -11.26
N THR A 115 -7.21 -18.51 -11.65
CA THR A 115 -6.75 -18.53 -13.05
C THR A 115 -6.00 -19.82 -13.42
N GLY A 116 -5.56 -20.57 -12.41
CA GLY A 116 -4.77 -21.80 -12.60
C GLY A 116 -3.34 -21.54 -13.11
N ILE A 117 -2.86 -20.29 -13.05
CA ILE A 117 -1.53 -19.89 -13.52
C ILE A 117 -0.66 -19.57 -12.31
N ASP A 118 0.57 -20.11 -12.29
CA ASP A 118 1.59 -19.72 -11.32
C ASP A 118 2.34 -18.45 -11.80
N PRO A 119 2.03 -17.30 -11.22
CA PRO A 119 2.64 -16.05 -11.63
C PRO A 119 4.11 -15.94 -11.23
N LEU A 120 4.54 -16.62 -10.17
CA LEU A 120 5.94 -16.58 -9.72
C LEU A 120 6.86 -17.29 -10.70
N THR A 121 6.45 -18.46 -11.18
CA THR A 121 7.20 -19.19 -12.22
C THR A 121 7.25 -18.38 -13.52
N ALA A 122 6.14 -17.75 -13.92
CA ALA A 122 6.11 -16.90 -15.11
C ALA A 122 7.03 -15.69 -14.98
N ALA A 123 7.00 -15.00 -13.83
CA ALA A 123 7.88 -13.85 -13.57
C ALA A 123 9.37 -14.27 -13.62
N ARG A 124 9.72 -15.41 -13.02
CA ARG A 124 11.08 -15.93 -13.02
C ARG A 124 11.58 -16.24 -14.45
N THR A 125 10.74 -16.85 -15.26
CA THR A 125 11.08 -17.16 -16.66
C THR A 125 11.36 -15.87 -17.43
N LEU A 126 10.49 -14.87 -17.34
CA LEU A 126 10.66 -13.57 -17.99
C LEU A 126 11.91 -12.84 -17.51
N TRP A 127 12.24 -12.95 -16.22
CA TRP A 127 13.45 -12.39 -15.66
C TRP A 127 14.71 -12.99 -16.29
N LEU A 128 14.77 -14.32 -16.34
CA LEU A 128 15.90 -15.04 -16.93
C LEU A 128 16.06 -14.73 -18.42
N GLU A 129 14.96 -14.73 -19.18
CA GLU A 129 14.98 -14.39 -20.62
C GLU A 129 15.52 -12.99 -20.87
N THR A 130 15.08 -12.00 -20.10
CA THR A 130 15.54 -10.61 -20.24
C THR A 130 17.04 -10.50 -19.99
N HIS A 131 17.57 -11.19 -18.97
CA HIS A 131 18.99 -11.12 -18.61
C HIS A 131 19.88 -11.93 -19.55
N GLN A 132 19.40 -13.05 -20.06
CA GLN A 132 20.12 -13.79 -21.11
C GLN A 132 20.26 -12.96 -22.40
N LEU A 133 19.19 -12.28 -22.81
CA LEU A 133 19.21 -11.39 -23.98
C LEU A 133 20.13 -10.18 -23.79
N GLN A 134 20.23 -9.66 -22.57
CA GLN A 134 21.15 -8.56 -22.26
C GLN A 134 22.61 -9.03 -22.33
N SER A 135 22.92 -10.21 -21.80
CA SER A 135 24.27 -10.79 -21.88
C SER A 135 24.72 -11.05 -23.30
N ALA A 136 23.81 -11.47 -24.18
CA ALA A 136 24.10 -11.70 -25.59
C ALA A 136 24.38 -10.41 -26.41
N LYS A 137 23.94 -9.24 -25.94
CA LYS A 137 24.19 -7.94 -26.59
C LYS A 137 25.53 -7.32 -26.25
N ILE A 138 26.28 -7.88 -25.32
CA ILE A 138 27.58 -7.36 -24.85
C ILE A 138 28.74 -7.98 -25.63
N ILE A 139 28.46 -8.95 -26.49
CA ILE A 139 29.44 -9.55 -27.44
C ILE A 139 29.25 -8.90 -28.80
#